data_5fad252632efa1c2e49b47b360d6aa53
#
_entry.id   5fad252632efa1c2e49b47b360d6aa53
#
_cell.length_a   1.000
_cell.length_b   1.000
_cell.length_c   1.000
_cell.angle_alpha   90.00
_cell.angle_beta   90.00
_cell.angle_gamma   90.00
#
_symmetry.space_group_name_H-M   'P 1'
#
loop_
_entity.id
_entity.type
_entity.pdbx_description
1 polymer ?
#
loop_
_entity_poly.entity_id
_entity_poly.type
_entity_poly.pdbx_seq_one_letter_code
_entity_poly.pdbx_strand_id
1 'polypeptide(L)'
;MAKMYYDSDANLELIRGKKVGVVGLGGLGHMAVKFAHAMGAHVVVFTTSPSKVEDAKRLGADEVVISKNADEMAKHAFSFDFIIDAVSADHDINAYIQLLGRDGNLTLVGAPEKPLQVAAFNLIMGRKSLSGSPIGGIAETQEMLDFCGEHNITADVEVIPIQKINEAYERLLKSDVKYRFSIDMSSLKSA
;
A
#
# COMPACT_ATOMS: atom_id res chain seq x y z
N MET A 1 -15.78 -28.99 -10.26
CA MET A 1 -16.47 -27.69 -10.08
C MET A 1 -15.48 -26.78 -9.36
N ALA A 2 -15.21 -25.59 -9.86
CA ALA A 2 -14.33 -24.64 -9.19
C ALA A 2 -14.99 -24.17 -7.89
N LYS A 3 -14.22 -24.10 -6.79
CA LYS A 3 -14.70 -23.55 -5.53
C LYS A 3 -14.64 -22.02 -5.65
N MET A 4 -15.78 -21.36 -5.51
CA MET A 4 -15.83 -19.90 -5.40
C MET A 4 -15.70 -19.52 -3.92
N TYR A 5 -14.87 -18.51 -3.66
CA TYR A 5 -14.68 -17.93 -2.33
C TYR A 5 -15.34 -16.56 -2.32
N TYR A 6 -16.00 -16.23 -1.23
CA TYR A 6 -16.62 -14.94 -0.96
C TYR A 6 -15.95 -14.31 0.26
N ASP A 7 -16.20 -13.04 0.51
CA ASP A 7 -15.60 -12.29 1.63
C ASP A 7 -15.91 -12.95 2.99
N SER A 8 -17.10 -13.53 3.15
CA SER A 8 -17.47 -14.33 4.31
C SER A 8 -16.61 -15.58 4.53
N ASP A 9 -15.88 -16.03 3.51
CA ASP A 9 -14.93 -17.14 3.60
C ASP A 9 -13.53 -16.65 4.04
N ALA A 10 -13.30 -15.34 4.05
CA ALA A 10 -12.04 -14.75 4.50
C ALA A 10 -11.93 -14.78 6.03
N ASN A 11 -10.77 -15.17 6.50
CA ASN A 11 -10.46 -15.16 7.93
C ASN A 11 -9.46 -14.04 8.21
N LEU A 12 -9.94 -12.91 8.73
CA LEU A 12 -9.10 -11.74 9.07
C LEU A 12 -8.05 -12.05 10.13
N GLU A 13 -8.25 -13.09 10.94
CA GLU A 13 -7.24 -13.52 11.92
C GLU A 13 -5.96 -14.05 11.26
N LEU A 14 -6.00 -14.42 9.97
CA LEU A 14 -4.81 -14.88 9.25
C LEU A 14 -3.73 -13.81 9.09
N ILE A 15 -4.09 -12.53 9.13
CA ILE A 15 -3.13 -11.43 9.02
C ILE A 15 -2.63 -10.94 10.38
N ARG A 16 -3.35 -11.25 11.47
CA ARG A 16 -2.98 -10.85 12.83
C ARG A 16 -1.60 -11.39 13.20
N GLY A 17 -0.71 -10.52 13.66
CA GLY A 17 0.66 -10.85 14.01
C GLY A 17 1.58 -11.22 12.84
N LYS A 18 1.09 -11.12 11.58
CA LYS A 18 1.90 -11.29 10.39
C LYS A 18 2.75 -10.05 10.14
N LYS A 19 3.93 -10.26 9.54
CA LYS A 19 4.78 -9.15 9.11
C LYS A 19 4.39 -8.72 7.71
N VAL A 20 3.87 -7.50 7.61
CA VAL A 20 3.34 -6.92 6.38
C VAL A 20 4.21 -5.75 5.93
N GLY A 21 4.73 -5.83 4.71
CA GLY A 21 5.43 -4.74 4.05
C GLY A 21 4.50 -3.88 3.19
N VAL A 22 4.64 -2.57 3.27
CA VAL A 22 3.95 -1.64 2.36
C VAL A 22 4.99 -0.84 1.60
N VAL A 23 5.04 -1.04 0.29
CA VAL A 23 5.98 -0.34 -0.60
C VAL A 23 5.30 0.88 -1.18
N GLY A 24 5.88 2.05 -0.85
CA GLY A 24 5.33 3.35 -1.25
C GLY A 24 4.30 3.91 -0.26
N LEU A 25 4.42 5.20 0.02
CA LEU A 25 3.53 5.95 0.91
C LEU A 25 2.87 7.07 0.11
N GLY A 26 1.90 6.71 -0.69
CA GLY A 26 1.04 7.57 -1.49
C GLY A 26 -0.43 7.32 -1.21
N GLY A 27 -1.30 7.65 -2.17
CA GLY A 27 -2.76 7.50 -2.03
C GLY A 27 -3.24 6.09 -1.69
N LEU A 28 -2.63 5.05 -2.25
CA LEU A 28 -2.93 3.65 -1.91
C LEU A 28 -2.15 3.20 -0.67
N GLY A 29 -0.84 3.47 -0.63
CA GLY A 29 0.04 2.98 0.43
C GLY A 29 -0.36 3.48 1.81
N HIS A 30 -0.82 4.75 1.99
CA HIS A 30 -1.23 5.22 3.30
C HIS A 30 -2.46 4.50 3.83
N MET A 31 -3.40 4.11 2.94
CA MET A 31 -4.54 3.29 3.33
C MET A 31 -4.13 1.86 3.66
N ALA A 32 -3.20 1.27 2.87
CA ALA A 32 -2.67 -0.07 3.16
C ALA A 32 -2.03 -0.14 4.55
N VAL A 33 -1.29 0.91 4.98
CA VAL A 33 -0.73 1.00 6.33
C VAL A 33 -1.84 1.00 7.38
N LYS A 34 -2.86 1.86 7.23
CA LYS A 34 -3.99 1.95 8.18
C LYS A 34 -4.75 0.63 8.30
N PHE A 35 -5.04 -0.03 7.16
CA PHE A 35 -5.72 -1.32 7.16
C PHE A 35 -4.89 -2.42 7.83
N ALA A 36 -3.63 -2.58 7.44
CA ALA A 36 -2.77 -3.61 8.01
C ALA A 36 -2.59 -3.43 9.53
N HIS A 37 -2.44 -2.20 9.99
CA HIS A 37 -2.38 -1.87 11.41
C HIS A 37 -3.69 -2.23 12.14
N ALA A 38 -4.84 -1.83 11.60
CA ALA A 38 -6.14 -2.13 12.20
C ALA A 38 -6.45 -3.64 12.24
N MET A 39 -5.92 -4.40 11.29
CA MET A 39 -6.00 -5.87 11.25
C MET A 39 -5.00 -6.56 12.20
N GLY A 40 -4.17 -5.81 12.93
CA GLY A 40 -3.23 -6.34 13.92
C GLY A 40 -1.95 -6.94 13.33
N ALA A 41 -1.56 -6.54 12.12
CA ALA A 41 -0.28 -6.91 11.52
C ALA A 41 0.87 -6.09 12.13
N HIS A 42 2.11 -6.62 12.05
CA HIS A 42 3.32 -5.83 12.24
C HIS A 42 3.67 -5.16 10.90
N VAL A 43 3.52 -3.84 10.83
CA VAL A 43 3.56 -3.07 9.59
C VAL A 43 4.92 -2.41 9.38
N VAL A 44 5.57 -2.70 8.26
CA VAL A 44 6.83 -2.09 7.84
C VAL A 44 6.63 -1.31 6.54
N VAL A 45 6.90 -0.02 6.56
CA VAL A 45 6.78 0.83 5.37
C VAL A 45 8.13 1.00 4.69
N PHE A 46 8.17 0.78 3.38
CA PHE A 46 9.33 1.06 2.54
C PHE A 46 9.12 2.38 1.79
N THR A 47 10.03 3.31 2.00
CA THR A 47 10.01 4.61 1.32
C THR A 47 11.41 5.03 0.85
N THR A 48 11.48 5.75 -0.25
CA THR A 48 12.73 6.36 -0.72
C THR A 48 13.06 7.69 -0.02
N SER A 49 12.08 8.26 0.72
CA SER A 49 12.14 9.61 1.28
C SER A 49 12.16 9.59 2.81
N PRO A 50 13.28 10.04 3.44
CA PRO A 50 13.35 10.16 4.89
C PRO A 50 12.28 11.09 5.50
N SER A 51 11.82 12.08 4.76
CA SER A 51 10.77 13.02 5.22
C SER A 51 9.41 12.37 5.46
N LYS A 52 9.19 11.13 4.97
CA LYS A 52 7.94 10.39 5.15
C LYS A 52 7.94 9.48 6.38
N VAL A 53 9.04 9.39 7.13
CA VAL A 53 9.18 8.47 8.27
C VAL A 53 8.14 8.77 9.36
N GLU A 54 8.05 10.03 9.78
CA GLU A 54 7.11 10.42 10.85
C GLU A 54 5.64 10.23 10.42
N ASP A 55 5.33 10.52 9.15
CA ASP A 55 3.99 10.26 8.62
C ASP A 55 3.66 8.78 8.60
N ALA A 56 4.58 7.92 8.16
CA ALA A 56 4.36 6.47 8.17
C ALA A 56 4.04 5.95 9.57
N LYS A 57 4.79 6.39 10.58
CA LYS A 57 4.53 6.04 11.98
C LYS A 57 3.17 6.55 12.46
N ARG A 58 2.82 7.79 12.15
CA ARG A 58 1.52 8.38 12.48
C ARG A 58 0.36 7.58 11.89
N LEU A 59 0.54 6.99 10.72
CA LEU A 59 -0.46 6.17 10.02
C LEU A 59 -0.60 4.76 10.60
N GLY A 60 0.33 4.33 11.47
CA GLY A 60 0.31 3.02 12.11
C GLY A 60 1.44 2.08 11.70
N ALA A 61 2.50 2.56 11.05
CA ALA A 61 3.67 1.73 10.79
C ALA A 61 4.48 1.49 12.07
N ASP A 62 4.83 0.25 12.34
CA ASP A 62 5.73 -0.16 13.44
C ASP A 62 7.18 0.15 13.09
N GLU A 63 7.55 -0.06 11.83
CA GLU A 63 8.89 0.20 11.32
C GLU A 63 8.84 0.95 9.97
N VAL A 64 9.89 1.72 9.70
CA VAL A 64 10.06 2.40 8.41
C VAL A 64 11.47 2.16 7.90
N VAL A 65 11.59 1.70 6.67
CA VAL A 65 12.84 1.36 6.00
C VAL A 65 13.06 2.31 4.83
N ILE A 66 14.24 2.91 4.79
CA ILE A 66 14.65 3.71 3.63
C ILE A 66 15.16 2.77 2.54
N SER A 67 14.33 2.51 1.52
CA SER A 67 14.59 1.49 0.52
C SER A 67 15.84 1.72 -0.35
N LYS A 68 16.39 2.93 -0.33
CA LYS A 68 17.70 3.26 -0.95
C LYS A 68 18.89 2.80 -0.09
N ASN A 69 18.68 2.43 1.16
CA ASN A 69 19.71 1.93 2.06
C ASN A 69 19.73 0.40 2.01
N ALA A 70 20.70 -0.16 1.31
CA ALA A 70 20.85 -1.60 1.13
C ALA A 70 21.03 -2.35 2.46
N ASP A 71 21.73 -1.75 3.43
CA ASP A 71 21.96 -2.36 4.74
C ASP A 71 20.67 -2.44 5.58
N GLU A 72 19.80 -1.43 5.47
CA GLU A 72 18.48 -1.46 6.10
C GLU A 72 17.60 -2.53 5.43
N MET A 73 17.56 -2.58 4.10
CA MET A 73 16.81 -3.59 3.37
C MET A 73 17.28 -5.01 3.73
N ALA A 74 18.58 -5.25 3.80
CA ALA A 74 19.16 -6.56 4.10
C ALA A 74 18.75 -7.11 5.47
N LYS A 75 18.51 -6.25 6.47
CA LYS A 75 18.04 -6.67 7.80
C LYS A 75 16.67 -7.34 7.76
N HIS A 76 15.90 -7.10 6.71
CA HIS A 76 14.55 -7.64 6.54
C HIS A 76 14.48 -8.83 5.57
N ALA A 77 15.62 -9.33 5.07
CA ALA A 77 15.64 -10.46 4.16
C ALA A 77 14.88 -11.68 4.73
N PHE A 78 14.05 -12.31 3.91
CA PHE A 78 13.30 -13.54 4.23
C PHE A 78 12.38 -13.42 5.47
N SER A 79 11.83 -12.24 5.77
CA SER A 79 11.10 -12.01 7.02
C SER A 79 9.63 -11.64 6.83
N PHE A 80 9.17 -11.30 5.62
CA PHE A 80 7.79 -10.89 5.40
C PHE A 80 6.87 -12.04 5.01
N ASP A 81 5.69 -12.07 5.59
CA ASP A 81 4.59 -12.94 5.17
C ASP A 81 3.88 -12.38 3.93
N PHE A 82 3.69 -11.06 3.90
CA PHE A 82 2.96 -10.36 2.87
C PHE A 82 3.58 -8.99 2.56
N ILE A 83 3.62 -8.63 1.28
CA ILE A 83 4.04 -7.28 0.85
C ILE A 83 3.01 -6.74 -0.12
N ILE A 84 2.55 -5.50 0.11
CA ILE A 84 1.72 -4.73 -0.82
C ILE A 84 2.61 -3.71 -1.53
N ASP A 85 2.68 -3.79 -2.84
CA ASP A 85 3.41 -2.84 -3.66
C ASP A 85 2.45 -1.84 -4.32
N ALA A 86 2.46 -0.60 -3.82
CA ALA A 86 1.62 0.50 -4.26
C ALA A 86 2.37 1.51 -5.16
N VAL A 87 3.55 1.13 -5.67
CA VAL A 87 4.40 2.01 -6.48
C VAL A 87 4.08 1.88 -7.96
N SER A 88 3.78 3.01 -8.61
CA SER A 88 3.60 3.08 -10.07
C SER A 88 4.84 3.62 -10.81
N ALA A 89 5.87 4.06 -10.09
CA ALA A 89 7.14 4.44 -10.69
C ALA A 89 8.02 3.22 -10.97
N ASP A 90 9.01 3.39 -11.84
CA ASP A 90 10.02 2.35 -12.13
C ASP A 90 10.79 1.98 -10.85
N HIS A 91 10.84 0.70 -10.50
CA HIS A 91 11.58 0.19 -9.34
C HIS A 91 11.97 -1.27 -9.51
N ASP A 92 12.94 -1.75 -8.73
CA ASP A 92 13.34 -3.15 -8.73
C ASP A 92 12.45 -3.97 -7.78
N ILE A 93 11.46 -4.67 -8.35
CA ILE A 93 10.58 -5.57 -7.60
C ILE A 93 11.32 -6.74 -6.95
N ASN A 94 12.46 -7.18 -7.52
CA ASN A 94 13.21 -8.30 -6.98
C ASN A 94 13.78 -7.99 -5.59
N ALA A 95 14.13 -6.74 -5.34
CA ALA A 95 14.58 -6.29 -4.03
C ALA A 95 13.53 -6.57 -2.95
N TYR A 96 12.24 -6.42 -3.27
CA TYR A 96 11.14 -6.69 -2.32
C TYR A 96 10.76 -8.16 -2.28
N ILE A 97 10.78 -8.88 -3.42
CA ILE A 97 10.55 -10.33 -3.43
C ILE A 97 11.57 -11.07 -2.55
N GLN A 98 12.82 -10.59 -2.48
CA GLN A 98 13.84 -11.17 -1.61
C GLN A 98 13.54 -11.01 -0.12
N LEU A 99 12.75 -10.01 0.27
CA LEU A 99 12.34 -9.79 1.65
C LEU A 99 11.26 -10.79 2.11
N LEU A 100 10.49 -11.37 1.19
CA LEU A 100 9.49 -12.37 1.51
C LEU A 100 10.10 -13.61 2.15
N GLY A 101 9.49 -14.08 3.21
CA GLY A 101 9.74 -15.39 3.80
C GLY A 101 9.25 -16.54 2.91
N ARG A 102 9.35 -17.76 3.44
CA ARG A 102 8.80 -18.95 2.78
C ARG A 102 7.29 -18.83 2.69
N ASP A 103 6.74 -19.18 1.51
CA ASP A 103 5.31 -19.09 1.20
C ASP A 103 4.74 -17.64 1.23
N GLY A 104 5.61 -16.64 1.35
CA GLY A 104 5.20 -15.23 1.34
C GLY A 104 4.65 -14.79 -0.02
N ASN A 105 3.79 -13.78 0.01
CA ASN A 105 3.16 -13.21 -1.17
C ASN A 105 3.49 -11.71 -1.32
N LEU A 106 3.80 -11.28 -2.55
CA LEU A 106 3.83 -9.88 -2.92
C LEU A 106 2.67 -9.59 -3.86
N THR A 107 1.84 -8.61 -3.49
CA THR A 107 0.70 -8.19 -4.29
C THR A 107 0.91 -6.80 -4.87
N LEU A 108 0.81 -6.70 -6.19
CA LEU A 108 0.86 -5.45 -6.93
C LEU A 108 -0.50 -4.77 -6.91
N VAL A 109 -0.54 -3.53 -6.47
CA VAL A 109 -1.70 -2.63 -6.57
C VAL A 109 -1.33 -1.31 -7.28
N GLY A 110 -0.03 -1.03 -7.43
CA GLY A 110 0.50 -0.01 -8.31
C GLY A 110 0.56 -0.49 -9.76
N ALA A 111 0.55 0.45 -10.71
CA ALA A 111 0.56 0.15 -12.15
C ALA A 111 1.71 0.91 -12.84
N PRO A 112 2.94 0.38 -12.82
CA PRO A 112 4.06 0.99 -13.53
C PRO A 112 3.86 0.89 -15.05
N GLU A 113 4.30 1.91 -15.78
CA GLU A 113 4.19 1.95 -17.25
C GLU A 113 5.00 0.84 -17.93
N LYS A 114 6.17 0.51 -17.37
CA LYS A 114 7.04 -0.52 -17.91
C LYS A 114 6.79 -1.87 -17.24
N PRO A 115 6.86 -2.98 -17.99
CA PRO A 115 6.78 -4.31 -17.41
C PRO A 115 7.86 -4.52 -16.34
N LEU A 116 7.45 -5.04 -15.19
CA LEU A 116 8.37 -5.42 -14.12
C LEU A 116 9.12 -6.70 -14.51
N GLN A 117 10.43 -6.70 -14.36
CA GLN A 117 11.27 -7.87 -14.63
C GLN A 117 11.43 -8.69 -13.36
N VAL A 118 10.87 -9.89 -13.34
CA VAL A 118 10.92 -10.80 -12.19
C VAL A 118 11.91 -11.92 -12.46
N ALA A 119 12.91 -12.05 -11.59
CA ALA A 119 13.84 -13.16 -11.62
C ALA A 119 13.17 -14.42 -11.04
N ALA A 120 12.99 -15.46 -11.86
CA ALA A 120 12.25 -16.67 -11.49
C ALA A 120 12.79 -17.33 -10.20
N PHE A 121 14.10 -17.37 -10.01
CA PHE A 121 14.70 -17.95 -8.82
C PHE A 121 14.34 -17.23 -7.51
N ASN A 122 14.02 -15.94 -7.55
CA ASN A 122 13.55 -15.21 -6.38
C ASN A 122 12.20 -15.73 -5.87
N LEU A 123 11.37 -16.30 -6.74
CA LEU A 123 10.11 -16.95 -6.38
C LEU A 123 10.33 -18.42 -6.00
N ILE A 124 11.08 -19.18 -6.81
CA ILE A 124 11.30 -20.62 -6.64
C ILE A 124 11.93 -20.92 -5.28
N MET A 125 12.96 -20.17 -4.88
CA MET A 125 13.76 -20.39 -3.67
C MET A 125 13.04 -20.13 -2.33
N GLY A 126 11.76 -20.08 -2.30
CA GLY A 126 10.99 -19.91 -1.07
C GLY A 126 9.52 -20.20 -1.28
N ARG A 127 9.16 -20.78 -2.43
CA ARG A 127 7.76 -20.99 -2.85
C ARG A 127 6.94 -19.71 -2.73
N LYS A 128 7.55 -18.58 -3.11
CA LYS A 128 6.94 -17.25 -3.00
C LYS A 128 5.95 -17.02 -4.12
N SER A 129 4.97 -16.18 -3.87
CA SER A 129 3.95 -15.81 -4.84
C SER A 129 4.05 -14.33 -5.21
N LEU A 130 3.77 -14.05 -6.48
CA LEU A 130 3.55 -12.70 -6.99
C LEU A 130 2.13 -12.65 -7.55
N SER A 131 1.35 -11.71 -7.08
CA SER A 131 -0.05 -11.54 -7.47
C SER A 131 -0.36 -10.07 -7.76
N GLY A 132 -1.55 -9.80 -8.25
CA GLY A 132 -2.08 -8.45 -8.43
C GLY A 132 -3.51 -8.38 -7.96
N SER A 133 -3.94 -7.20 -7.56
CA SER A 133 -5.32 -6.94 -7.18
C SER A 133 -5.78 -5.61 -7.79
N PRO A 134 -6.90 -5.63 -8.56
CA PRO A 134 -7.55 -4.41 -9.05
C PRO A 134 -8.48 -3.83 -7.97
N ILE A 135 -9.44 -3.04 -8.40
CA ILE A 135 -10.54 -2.53 -7.55
C ILE A 135 -11.48 -3.67 -7.14
N GLY A 136 -12.17 -3.48 -6.01
CA GLY A 136 -13.26 -4.37 -5.57
C GLY A 136 -14.59 -4.08 -6.24
N GLY A 137 -15.53 -5.02 -6.13
CA GLY A 137 -16.93 -4.84 -6.50
C GLY A 137 -17.69 -3.97 -5.50
N ILE A 138 -19.00 -3.77 -5.74
CA ILE A 138 -19.83 -2.93 -4.85
C ILE A 138 -19.93 -3.54 -3.44
N ALA A 139 -20.09 -4.86 -3.34
CA ALA A 139 -20.18 -5.55 -2.06
C ALA A 139 -18.88 -5.43 -1.26
N GLU A 140 -17.74 -5.70 -1.88
CA GLU A 140 -16.41 -5.54 -1.27
C GLU A 140 -16.14 -4.09 -0.85
N THR A 141 -16.61 -3.12 -1.64
CA THR A 141 -16.49 -1.70 -1.29
C THR A 141 -17.32 -1.37 -0.04
N GLN A 142 -18.54 -1.92 0.08
CA GLN A 142 -19.37 -1.72 1.27
C GLN A 142 -18.72 -2.35 2.49
N GLU A 143 -18.23 -3.57 2.40
CA GLU A 143 -17.53 -4.25 3.49
C GLU A 143 -16.28 -3.45 3.95
N MET A 144 -15.50 -2.92 3.01
CA MET A 144 -14.37 -2.05 3.32
C MET A 144 -14.83 -0.78 4.06
N LEU A 145 -15.95 -0.16 3.65
CA LEU A 145 -16.49 1.02 4.31
C LEU A 145 -16.98 0.70 5.73
N ASP A 146 -17.62 -0.45 5.92
CA ASP A 146 -18.09 -0.91 7.23
C ASP A 146 -16.89 -1.14 8.17
N PHE A 147 -15.86 -1.82 7.69
CA PHE A 147 -14.58 -1.97 8.42
C PHE A 147 -13.95 -0.62 8.77
N CYS A 148 -13.92 0.32 7.83
CA CYS A 148 -13.43 1.67 8.08
C CYS A 148 -14.24 2.38 9.17
N GLY A 149 -15.58 2.22 9.17
CA GLY A 149 -16.46 2.79 10.18
C GLY A 149 -16.19 2.20 11.57
N GLU A 150 -16.04 0.89 11.67
CA GLU A 150 -15.75 0.19 12.93
C GLU A 150 -14.38 0.58 13.53
N HIS A 151 -13.39 0.83 12.68
CA HIS A 151 -12.01 1.12 13.10
C HIS A 151 -11.64 2.61 13.03
N ASN A 152 -12.59 3.50 12.73
CA ASN A 152 -12.36 4.93 12.56
C ASN A 152 -11.25 5.26 11.52
N ILE A 153 -11.23 4.52 10.42
CA ILE A 153 -10.27 4.71 9.34
C ILE A 153 -10.85 5.68 8.31
N THR A 154 -10.12 6.76 8.02
CA THR A 154 -10.43 7.69 6.93
C THR A 154 -9.18 7.94 6.10
N ALA A 155 -9.36 8.29 4.82
CA ALA A 155 -8.24 8.74 4.01
C ALA A 155 -7.77 10.13 4.46
N ASP A 156 -6.45 10.33 4.47
CA ASP A 156 -5.89 11.67 4.66
C ASP A 156 -6.05 12.44 3.34
N VAL A 157 -6.74 13.58 3.39
CA VAL A 157 -7.05 14.39 2.22
C VAL A 157 -6.80 15.88 2.48
N GLU A 158 -6.41 16.60 1.43
CA GLU A 158 -6.41 18.05 1.40
C GLU A 158 -7.65 18.53 0.64
N VAL A 159 -8.50 19.30 1.30
CA VAL A 159 -9.70 19.87 0.66
C VAL A 159 -9.32 21.14 -0.08
N ILE A 160 -9.67 21.23 -1.36
CA ILE A 160 -9.38 22.37 -2.22
C ILE A 160 -10.64 22.86 -2.95
N PRO A 161 -10.75 24.15 -3.28
CA PRO A 161 -11.76 24.62 -4.20
C PRO A 161 -11.45 24.19 -5.63
N ILE A 162 -12.49 24.06 -6.48
CA ILE A 162 -12.33 23.60 -7.88
C ILE A 162 -11.37 24.50 -8.69
N GLN A 163 -11.29 25.78 -8.38
CA GLN A 163 -10.40 26.73 -9.05
C GLN A 163 -8.91 26.40 -8.86
N LYS A 164 -8.58 25.56 -7.87
CA LYS A 164 -7.20 25.12 -7.58
C LYS A 164 -6.81 23.79 -8.23
N ILE A 165 -7.66 23.24 -9.10
CA ILE A 165 -7.42 21.90 -9.69
C ILE A 165 -6.09 21.81 -10.46
N ASN A 166 -5.74 22.83 -11.23
CA ASN A 166 -4.49 22.83 -11.99
C ASN A 166 -3.26 22.87 -11.06
N GLU A 167 -3.32 23.69 -10.00
CA GLU A 167 -2.28 23.72 -8.98
C GLU A 167 -2.14 22.36 -8.27
N ALA A 168 -3.26 21.71 -7.99
CA ALA A 168 -3.28 20.38 -7.39
C ALA A 168 -2.61 19.33 -8.29
N TYR A 169 -2.83 19.36 -9.60
CA TYR A 169 -2.13 18.48 -10.54
C TYR A 169 -0.62 18.69 -10.53
N GLU A 170 -0.16 19.94 -10.51
CA GLU A 170 1.27 20.25 -10.43
C GLU A 170 1.89 19.74 -9.12
N ARG A 171 1.16 19.86 -8.01
CA ARG A 171 1.59 19.34 -6.70
C ARG A 171 1.63 17.81 -6.69
N LEU A 172 0.65 17.13 -7.31
CA LEU A 172 0.65 15.67 -7.46
C LEU A 172 1.89 15.18 -8.19
N LEU A 173 2.29 15.83 -9.30
CA LEU A 173 3.50 15.48 -10.05
C LEU A 173 4.78 15.61 -9.21
N LYS A 174 4.77 16.49 -8.23
CA LYS A 174 5.89 16.70 -7.29
C LYS A 174 5.78 15.84 -6.02
N SER A 175 4.77 14.98 -5.92
CA SER A 175 4.45 14.22 -4.70
C SER A 175 4.22 15.11 -3.46
N ASP A 176 3.77 16.34 -3.66
CA ASP A 176 3.49 17.35 -2.65
C ASP A 176 2.02 17.31 -2.26
N VAL A 177 1.58 16.23 -1.66
CA VAL A 177 0.23 16.05 -1.11
C VAL A 177 0.19 14.91 -0.11
N LYS A 178 -0.61 15.02 0.94
CA LYS A 178 -0.85 13.99 1.95
C LYS A 178 -2.34 13.66 2.05
N TYR A 179 -2.87 12.70 1.31
CA TYR A 179 -2.22 11.93 0.22
C TYR A 179 -3.08 12.05 -1.03
N ARG A 180 -4.19 12.77 -0.94
CA ARG A 180 -5.16 13.01 -2.02
C ARG A 180 -5.74 14.41 -1.90
N PHE A 181 -6.15 14.98 -3.02
CA PHE A 181 -7.01 16.15 -3.02
C PHE A 181 -8.48 15.74 -3.04
N SER A 182 -9.29 16.37 -2.20
CA SER A 182 -10.74 16.34 -2.27
C SER A 182 -11.24 17.71 -2.70
N ILE A 183 -12.06 17.76 -3.74
CA ILE A 183 -12.54 19.03 -4.29
C ILE A 183 -13.87 19.39 -3.64
N ASP A 184 -13.92 20.55 -2.99
CA ASP A 184 -15.19 21.14 -2.53
C ASP A 184 -15.99 21.66 -3.72
N MET A 185 -16.97 20.87 -4.15
CA MET A 185 -17.82 21.22 -5.29
C MET A 185 -18.74 22.43 -5.02
N SER A 186 -18.96 22.82 -3.77
CA SER A 186 -19.71 24.04 -3.44
C SER A 186 -19.02 25.30 -3.97
N SER A 187 -17.68 25.24 -4.13
CA SER A 187 -16.87 26.32 -4.68
C SER A 187 -17.17 26.67 -6.15
N LEU A 188 -17.86 25.79 -6.89
CA LEU A 188 -18.36 26.11 -8.25
C LEU A 188 -19.33 27.28 -8.27
N LYS A 189 -20.07 27.53 -7.19
CA LYS A 189 -21.05 28.60 -7.08
C LYS A 189 -20.42 29.96 -6.80
N SER A 190 -19.13 29.99 -6.54
CA SER A 190 -18.37 31.19 -6.17
C SER A 190 -17.49 31.73 -7.32
N ALA A 191 -17.71 31.24 -8.55
CA ALA A 191 -16.96 31.63 -9.76
C ALA A 191 -17.70 32.67 -10.56
#